data_4989157d446021d33b0310cc85be5b24
#
_entry.id   4989157d446021d33b0310cc85be5b24
#
_cell.length_a   1.000
_cell.length_b   1.000
_cell.length_c   1.000
_cell.angle_alpha   90.00
_cell.angle_beta   90.00
_cell.angle_gamma   90.00
#
_symmetry.space_group_name_H-M   'P 1'
#
loop_
_entity.id
_entity.type
_entity.pdbx_description
1 polymer ?
#
loop_
_entity_poly.entity_id
_entity_poly.type
_entity_poly.pdbx_seq_one_letter_code
_entity_poly.pdbx_strand_id
1 'polypeptide(L)'
;MPFVKQIPKSQHKINNIGGFFRNYRINDGLSLAYVADSIRMNKGFLSDLENGKRNFPNGTIQQLSNFYDISFDENQQLYDEACDILNEAFKALFFANQTKESDILKKAVKNTNIYENSSAYFVFKIIELHYHMRISNNNTQIEYIRELVESNLDALSLANISIFYCLLGIYYKRKSVSIFIAENYLNKSLELSSSNSKVYAYSLFQLISLYARTNRVALAYSYCEKARNIFNRLNNYTTLFYIDFSQCNCLISMGLYDFATAKLKELLSDINQSNKEYVPKIHHSLAWCYLLNCQLIVVI
;
A
#
# COMPACT_ATOMS: atom_id res chain seq x y z
N MET A 1 17.43 -12.01 -5.71
CA MET A 1 16.51 -11.08 -5.02
C MET A 1 17.37 -10.18 -4.15
N PRO A 2 17.34 -8.85 -4.28
CA PRO A 2 18.06 -8.00 -3.37
C PRO A 2 17.43 -8.14 -1.97
N PHE A 3 18.27 -8.37 -0.96
CA PHE A 3 17.87 -8.39 0.43
C PHE A 3 17.34 -6.99 0.80
N VAL A 4 16.02 -6.84 0.92
CA VAL A 4 15.41 -5.63 1.47
C VAL A 4 15.81 -5.60 2.95
N LYS A 5 16.60 -4.60 3.35
CA LYS A 5 16.96 -4.37 4.75
C LYS A 5 15.69 -4.28 5.59
N GLN A 6 15.56 -5.12 6.61
CA GLN A 6 14.53 -4.97 7.61
C GLN A 6 14.79 -3.65 8.36
N ILE A 7 13.83 -2.73 8.32
CA ILE A 7 13.92 -1.46 9.03
C ILE A 7 13.43 -1.68 10.46
N PRO A 8 14.27 -1.53 11.50
CA PRO A 8 13.85 -1.67 12.88
C PRO A 8 12.83 -0.59 13.25
N LYS A 9 11.65 -0.97 13.74
CA LYS A 9 10.55 -0.05 14.11
C LYS A 9 10.96 0.99 15.18
N SER A 10 11.92 0.67 16.04
CA SER A 10 12.27 1.48 17.22
C SER A 10 13.28 2.62 16.98
N GLN A 11 13.87 2.74 15.79
CA GLN A 11 14.93 3.72 15.49
C GLN A 11 14.79 4.36 14.10
N HIS A 12 13.62 4.28 13.47
CA HIS A 12 13.44 4.81 12.13
C HIS A 12 13.37 6.35 12.15
N LYS A 13 14.50 6.98 11.82
CA LYS A 13 14.58 8.42 11.56
C LYS A 13 14.38 8.66 10.06
N ILE A 14 13.46 9.54 9.70
CA ILE A 14 13.21 9.90 8.32
C ILE A 14 14.40 10.67 7.77
N ASN A 15 14.95 10.21 6.66
CA ASN A 15 16.10 10.80 5.95
C ASN A 15 15.68 11.33 4.57
N ASN A 16 14.63 12.12 4.52
CA ASN A 16 14.07 12.61 3.26
C ASN A 16 15.07 13.47 2.46
N ILE A 17 15.80 14.38 3.12
CA ILE A 17 16.78 15.27 2.48
C ILE A 17 18.01 14.47 2.03
N GLY A 18 18.62 13.69 2.94
CA GLY A 18 19.81 12.89 2.60
C GLY A 18 19.53 11.85 1.53
N GLY A 19 18.38 11.17 1.62
CA GLY A 19 17.91 10.25 0.58
C GLY A 19 17.71 10.92 -0.78
N PHE A 20 17.19 12.15 -0.81
CA PHE A 20 17.02 12.93 -2.03
C PHE A 20 18.36 13.20 -2.72
N PHE A 21 19.33 13.80 -2.02
CA PHE A 21 20.65 14.11 -2.59
C PHE A 21 21.44 12.85 -2.95
N ARG A 22 21.33 11.77 -2.15
CA ARG A 22 21.91 10.46 -2.48
C ARG A 22 21.33 9.93 -3.80
N ASN A 23 20.02 9.99 -3.95
CA ASN A 23 19.35 9.56 -5.19
C ASN A 23 19.79 10.39 -6.39
N TYR A 24 19.87 11.71 -6.22
CA TYR A 24 20.34 12.63 -7.27
C TYR A 24 21.76 12.28 -7.71
N ARG A 25 22.68 12.13 -6.76
CA ARG A 25 24.07 11.73 -7.02
C ARG A 25 24.15 10.39 -7.79
N ILE A 26 23.39 9.39 -7.38
CA ILE A 26 23.40 8.07 -8.01
C ILE A 26 22.86 8.13 -9.44
N ASN A 27 21.77 8.86 -9.67
CA ASN A 27 21.18 9.03 -10.99
C ASN A 27 22.12 9.74 -11.98
N ASP A 28 22.91 10.71 -11.49
CA ASP A 28 23.91 11.40 -12.29
C ASP A 28 25.21 10.57 -12.47
N GLY A 29 25.25 9.35 -11.90
CA GLY A 29 26.44 8.46 -11.99
C GLY A 29 27.65 8.99 -11.23
N LEU A 30 27.47 9.93 -10.28
CA LEU A 30 28.56 10.59 -9.58
C LEU A 30 29.02 9.78 -8.36
N SER A 31 30.35 9.70 -8.17
CA SER A 31 30.89 9.10 -6.96
C SER A 31 30.77 10.03 -5.75
N LEU A 32 30.64 9.42 -4.56
CA LEU A 32 30.58 10.19 -3.30
C LEU A 32 31.85 11.06 -3.09
N ALA A 33 33.02 10.56 -3.54
CA ALA A 33 34.27 11.30 -3.45
C ALA A 33 34.25 12.55 -4.33
N TYR A 34 33.82 12.39 -5.59
CA TYR A 34 33.75 13.50 -6.53
C TYR A 34 32.85 14.65 -6.03
N VAL A 35 31.65 14.31 -5.54
CA VAL A 35 30.73 15.34 -5.00
C VAL A 35 31.33 16.00 -3.76
N ALA A 36 31.88 15.20 -2.82
CA ALA A 36 32.49 15.72 -1.60
C ALA A 36 33.63 16.70 -1.89
N ASP A 37 34.52 16.32 -2.81
CA ASP A 37 35.66 17.17 -3.22
C ASP A 37 35.16 18.47 -3.90
N SER A 38 34.15 18.39 -4.76
CA SER A 38 33.58 19.53 -5.47
C SER A 38 32.97 20.57 -4.54
N ILE A 39 32.33 20.13 -3.45
CA ILE A 39 31.72 21.04 -2.44
C ILE A 39 32.65 21.28 -1.24
N ARG A 40 33.93 20.86 -1.33
CA ARG A 40 34.97 20.99 -0.27
C ARG A 40 34.51 20.38 1.06
N MET A 41 33.90 19.22 1.03
CA MET A 41 33.40 18.48 2.18
C MET A 41 34.17 17.18 2.38
N ASN A 42 34.32 16.72 3.62
CA ASN A 42 34.86 15.39 3.88
C ASN A 42 33.91 14.30 3.34
N LYS A 43 34.45 13.33 2.60
CA LYS A 43 33.69 12.20 2.02
C LYS A 43 32.87 11.42 3.07
N GLY A 44 33.47 11.14 4.24
CA GLY A 44 32.77 10.42 5.32
C GLY A 44 31.61 11.23 5.88
N PHE A 45 31.79 12.56 5.99
CA PHE A 45 30.74 13.46 6.45
C PHE A 45 29.56 13.52 5.45
N LEU A 46 29.84 13.66 4.13
CA LEU A 46 28.79 13.60 3.11
C LEU A 46 28.06 12.25 3.14
N SER A 47 28.80 11.14 3.31
CA SER A 47 28.18 9.81 3.48
C SER A 47 27.24 9.75 4.68
N ASP A 48 27.63 10.36 5.81
CA ASP A 48 26.79 10.40 7.01
C ASP A 48 25.51 11.23 6.79
N LEU A 49 25.59 12.33 6.04
CA LEU A 49 24.44 13.15 5.66
C LEU A 49 23.49 12.37 4.73
N GLU A 50 24.03 11.79 3.66
CA GLU A 50 23.23 11.00 2.71
C GLU A 50 22.55 9.78 3.34
N ASN A 51 23.14 9.22 4.39
CA ASN A 51 22.58 8.06 5.12
C ASN A 51 21.80 8.45 6.40
N GLY A 52 21.55 9.74 6.63
CA GLY A 52 20.75 10.23 7.76
C GLY A 52 21.40 10.03 9.14
N LYS A 53 22.71 9.72 9.20
CA LYS A 53 23.45 9.56 10.44
C LYS A 53 23.75 10.91 11.11
N ARG A 54 23.71 12.00 10.34
CA ARG A 54 23.91 13.38 10.78
C ARG A 54 22.84 14.29 10.21
N ASN A 55 22.57 15.39 10.92
CA ASN A 55 21.74 16.47 10.39
C ASN A 55 22.57 17.34 9.45
N PHE A 56 21.92 17.95 8.47
CA PHE A 56 22.54 18.91 7.58
C PHE A 56 22.89 20.18 8.34
N PRO A 57 24.18 20.62 8.33
CA PRO A 57 24.54 21.94 8.84
C PRO A 57 23.95 23.04 7.98
N ASN A 58 23.85 24.24 8.59
CA ASN A 58 23.38 25.41 7.87
C ASN A 58 24.21 25.66 6.60
N GLY A 59 23.54 25.93 5.49
CA GLY A 59 24.18 26.20 4.20
C GLY A 59 24.60 24.97 3.39
N THR A 60 24.63 23.76 3.99
CA THR A 60 25.03 22.54 3.26
C THR A 60 24.03 22.16 2.18
N ILE A 61 22.73 22.30 2.47
CA ILE A 61 21.68 22.06 1.48
C ILE A 61 21.83 23.00 0.29
N GLN A 62 22.12 24.28 0.57
CA GLN A 62 22.36 25.26 -0.51
C GLN A 62 23.62 24.93 -1.32
N GLN A 63 24.71 24.44 -0.70
CA GLN A 63 25.90 24.01 -1.42
C GLN A 63 25.63 22.84 -2.36
N LEU A 64 24.88 21.83 -1.89
CA LEU A 64 24.47 20.70 -2.73
C LEU A 64 23.49 21.13 -3.83
N SER A 65 22.53 22.01 -3.51
CA SER A 65 21.59 22.57 -4.49
C SER A 65 22.33 23.32 -5.60
N ASN A 66 23.30 24.15 -5.25
CA ASN A 66 24.12 24.87 -6.23
C ASN A 66 24.99 23.90 -7.07
N PHE A 67 25.54 22.84 -6.45
CA PHE A 67 26.33 21.84 -7.16
C PHE A 67 25.51 21.10 -8.23
N TYR A 68 24.25 20.77 -7.92
CA TYR A 68 23.35 20.07 -8.84
C TYR A 68 22.52 21.02 -9.72
N ASP A 69 22.71 22.33 -9.61
CA ASP A 69 21.91 23.36 -10.32
C ASP A 69 20.39 23.17 -10.12
N ILE A 70 19.99 22.93 -8.87
CA ILE A 70 18.58 22.76 -8.47
C ILE A 70 18.19 23.75 -7.38
N SER A 71 16.90 24.09 -7.30
CA SER A 71 16.31 24.78 -6.16
C SER A 71 15.62 23.75 -5.27
N PHE A 72 16.28 23.32 -4.18
CA PHE A 72 15.70 22.36 -3.24
C PHE A 72 14.90 23.05 -2.14
N ASP A 73 13.65 22.64 -1.95
CA ASP A 73 12.77 23.13 -0.88
C ASP A 73 12.76 22.15 0.30
N GLU A 74 13.32 22.57 1.44
CA GLU A 74 13.37 21.82 2.70
C GLU A 74 12.13 22.04 3.59
N ASN A 75 11.09 22.73 3.05
CA ASN A 75 9.91 23.09 3.83
C ASN A 75 9.17 21.85 4.38
N GLN A 76 9.15 21.73 5.70
CA GLN A 76 8.46 20.64 6.40
C GLN A 76 6.95 20.66 6.12
N GLN A 77 6.34 21.83 5.97
CA GLN A 77 4.91 21.95 5.67
C GLN A 77 4.56 21.24 4.34
N LEU A 78 5.43 21.36 3.33
CA LEU A 78 5.24 20.69 2.04
C LEU A 78 5.28 19.14 2.17
N TYR A 79 6.18 18.64 3.03
CA TYR A 79 6.24 17.22 3.35
C TYR A 79 4.96 16.75 4.04
N ASP A 80 4.46 17.51 5.02
CA ASP A 80 3.24 17.17 5.75
C ASP A 80 2.01 17.21 4.84
N GLU A 81 1.91 18.22 3.94
CA GLU A 81 0.85 18.29 2.92
C GLU A 81 0.86 17.08 1.97
N ALA A 82 2.03 16.64 1.51
CA ALA A 82 2.15 15.44 0.68
C ALA A 82 1.70 14.18 1.43
N CYS A 83 2.06 14.07 2.73
CA CYS A 83 1.59 12.97 3.57
C CYS A 83 0.07 12.99 3.73
N ASP A 84 -0.54 14.15 3.91
CA ASP A 84 -2.00 14.30 4.02
C ASP A 84 -2.71 13.94 2.71
N ILE A 85 -2.18 14.34 1.57
CA ILE A 85 -2.71 13.96 0.25
C ILE A 85 -2.65 12.42 0.08
N LEU A 86 -1.54 11.80 0.41
CA LEU A 86 -1.38 10.35 0.34
C LEU A 86 -2.38 9.62 1.25
N ASN A 87 -2.54 10.09 2.49
CA ASN A 87 -3.47 9.53 3.45
C ASN A 87 -4.95 9.68 3.01
N GLU A 88 -5.34 10.86 2.49
CA GLU A 88 -6.71 11.08 2.00
C GLU A 88 -7.01 10.28 0.73
N ALA A 89 -6.05 10.12 -0.19
CA ALA A 89 -6.19 9.25 -1.35
C ALA A 89 -6.35 7.78 -0.93
N PHE A 90 -5.54 7.31 0.02
CA PHE A 90 -5.67 5.96 0.56
C PHE A 90 -6.98 5.75 1.33
N LYS A 91 -7.43 6.76 2.09
CA LYS A 91 -8.74 6.74 2.76
C LYS A 91 -9.89 6.63 1.75
N ALA A 92 -9.83 7.36 0.64
CA ALA A 92 -10.82 7.24 -0.43
C ALA A 92 -10.82 5.83 -1.06
N LEU A 93 -9.64 5.24 -1.30
CA LEU A 93 -9.48 3.85 -1.71
C LEU A 93 -10.10 2.87 -0.70
N PHE A 94 -9.82 3.05 0.60
CA PHE A 94 -10.32 2.21 1.68
C PHE A 94 -11.86 2.19 1.73
N PHE A 95 -12.51 3.33 1.53
CA PHE A 95 -13.96 3.44 1.49
C PHE A 95 -14.59 3.23 0.09
N ALA A 96 -13.81 2.73 -0.87
CA ALA A 96 -14.23 2.50 -2.25
C ALA A 96 -14.84 3.75 -2.95
N ASN A 97 -14.48 4.96 -2.52
CA ASN A 97 -14.91 6.22 -3.13
C ASN A 97 -14.02 6.58 -4.32
N GLN A 98 -14.29 5.96 -5.47
CA GLN A 98 -13.46 6.08 -6.68
C GLN A 98 -13.41 7.52 -7.22
N THR A 99 -14.51 8.27 -7.15
CA THR A 99 -14.56 9.67 -7.61
C THR A 99 -13.62 10.53 -6.78
N LYS A 100 -13.77 10.50 -5.45
CA LYS A 100 -12.91 11.26 -4.53
C LYS A 100 -11.44 10.86 -4.67
N GLU A 101 -11.14 9.56 -4.76
CA GLU A 101 -9.79 9.03 -5.00
C GLU A 101 -9.18 9.62 -6.27
N SER A 102 -9.91 9.54 -7.38
CA SER A 102 -9.48 10.05 -8.69
C SER A 102 -9.23 11.56 -8.68
N ASP A 103 -10.11 12.34 -8.04
CA ASP A 103 -10.00 13.80 -8.00
C ASP A 103 -8.76 14.23 -7.18
N ILE A 104 -8.51 13.59 -6.04
CA ILE A 104 -7.31 13.85 -5.21
C ILE A 104 -6.05 13.56 -6.03
N LEU A 105 -5.97 12.38 -6.64
CA LEU A 105 -4.78 11.96 -7.38
C LEU A 105 -4.53 12.84 -8.61
N LYS A 106 -5.56 13.17 -9.38
CA LYS A 106 -5.44 14.08 -10.55
C LYS A 106 -5.00 15.49 -10.16
N LYS A 107 -5.53 16.01 -9.04
CA LYS A 107 -5.14 17.32 -8.52
C LYS A 107 -3.68 17.32 -8.06
N ALA A 108 -3.24 16.28 -7.36
CA ALA A 108 -1.86 16.17 -6.89
C ALA A 108 -0.87 16.15 -8.07
N VAL A 109 -1.09 15.28 -9.04
CA VAL A 109 -0.17 15.11 -10.18
C VAL A 109 -0.09 16.33 -11.09
N LYS A 110 -1.11 17.21 -11.13
CA LYS A 110 -1.01 18.51 -11.83
C LYS A 110 0.02 19.45 -11.21
N ASN A 111 0.35 19.26 -9.95
CA ASN A 111 1.27 20.11 -9.17
C ASN A 111 2.64 19.45 -8.95
N THR A 112 3.04 18.50 -9.79
CA THR A 112 4.28 17.73 -9.69
C THR A 112 5.51 18.62 -9.42
N ASN A 113 5.64 19.73 -10.15
CA ASN A 113 6.79 20.64 -10.06
C ASN A 113 7.08 21.15 -8.64
N ILE A 114 6.05 21.24 -7.78
CA ILE A 114 6.21 21.70 -6.39
C ILE A 114 6.98 20.68 -5.56
N TYR A 115 6.84 19.39 -5.88
CA TYR A 115 7.37 18.28 -5.07
C TYR A 115 8.69 17.72 -5.61
N GLU A 116 9.02 17.94 -6.90
CA GLU A 116 10.16 17.29 -7.57
C GLU A 116 11.51 17.58 -6.90
N ASN A 117 11.72 18.82 -6.42
CA ASN A 117 12.95 19.22 -5.75
C ASN A 117 12.66 19.64 -4.31
N SER A 118 12.06 18.75 -3.53
CA SER A 118 11.66 19.06 -2.15
C SER A 118 11.83 17.89 -1.19
N SER A 119 11.71 18.22 0.09
CA SER A 119 11.65 17.21 1.17
C SER A 119 10.51 16.20 1.00
N ALA A 120 9.48 16.53 0.22
CA ALA A 120 8.31 15.68 -0.05
C ALA A 120 8.50 14.70 -1.23
N TYR A 121 9.62 14.76 -1.95
CA TYR A 121 9.86 14.03 -3.20
C TYR A 121 9.42 12.55 -3.13
N PHE A 122 9.92 11.78 -2.17
CA PHE A 122 9.61 10.34 -2.10
C PHE A 122 8.16 10.04 -1.70
N VAL A 123 7.55 10.88 -0.86
CA VAL A 123 6.11 10.75 -0.54
C VAL A 123 5.29 11.01 -1.79
N PHE A 124 5.67 12.02 -2.57
CA PHE A 124 4.99 12.36 -3.80
C PHE A 124 5.13 11.24 -4.86
N LYS A 125 6.29 10.56 -4.93
CA LYS A 125 6.44 9.38 -5.79
C LYS A 125 5.47 8.24 -5.44
N ILE A 126 5.09 8.07 -4.17
CA ILE A 126 4.03 7.13 -3.79
C ILE A 126 2.65 7.59 -4.29
N ILE A 127 2.37 8.90 -4.27
CA ILE A 127 1.14 9.46 -4.85
C ILE A 127 1.09 9.23 -6.37
N GLU A 128 2.21 9.44 -7.07
CA GLU A 128 2.32 9.16 -8.51
C GLU A 128 2.13 7.66 -8.81
N LEU A 129 2.71 6.77 -8.01
CA LEU A 129 2.48 5.33 -8.12
C LEU A 129 0.99 5.01 -8.01
N HIS A 130 0.31 5.57 -7.00
CA HIS A 130 -1.14 5.39 -6.82
C HIS A 130 -1.93 5.89 -8.02
N TYR A 131 -1.58 7.08 -8.56
CA TYR A 131 -2.17 7.63 -9.78
C TYR A 131 -1.97 6.71 -10.99
N HIS A 132 -0.76 6.20 -11.21
CA HIS A 132 -0.48 5.31 -12.33
C HIS A 132 -1.21 3.97 -12.20
N MET A 133 -1.38 3.46 -10.99
CA MET A 133 -2.13 2.22 -10.75
C MET A 133 -3.64 2.36 -10.98
N ARG A 134 -4.21 3.55 -10.77
CA ARG A 134 -5.67 3.75 -10.74
C ARG A 134 -6.22 4.48 -11.96
N ILE A 135 -5.42 5.32 -12.58
CA ILE A 135 -5.88 6.26 -13.60
C ILE A 135 -5.16 6.04 -14.93
N SER A 136 -3.84 6.19 -14.97
CA SER A 136 -3.11 6.12 -16.24
C SER A 136 -2.73 4.72 -16.69
N ASN A 137 -2.76 3.73 -15.79
CA ASN A 137 -2.36 2.34 -16.03
C ASN A 137 -0.94 2.20 -16.64
N ASN A 138 -0.02 3.11 -16.29
CA ASN A 138 1.35 3.14 -16.82
C ASN A 138 2.26 2.20 -16.02
N ASN A 139 2.38 0.96 -16.49
CA ASN A 139 3.18 -0.07 -15.83
C ASN A 139 4.67 0.27 -15.74
N THR A 140 5.23 0.92 -16.75
CA THR A 140 6.66 1.30 -16.77
C THR A 140 6.95 2.30 -15.64
N GLN A 141 6.09 3.30 -15.46
CA GLN A 141 6.23 4.26 -14.36
C GLN A 141 6.05 3.59 -12.99
N ILE A 142 5.12 2.65 -12.86
CA ILE A 142 4.91 1.92 -11.61
C ILE A 142 6.19 1.15 -11.21
N GLU A 143 6.82 0.43 -12.15
CA GLU A 143 8.04 -0.33 -11.86
C GLU A 143 9.23 0.61 -11.58
N TYR A 144 9.37 1.70 -12.33
CA TYR A 144 10.39 2.71 -12.05
C TYR A 144 10.23 3.31 -10.64
N ILE A 145 9.03 3.73 -10.26
CA ILE A 145 8.77 4.31 -8.94
C ILE A 145 8.97 3.24 -7.84
N ARG A 146 8.61 1.99 -8.10
CA ARG A 146 8.87 0.89 -7.16
C ARG A 146 10.37 0.78 -6.84
N GLU A 147 11.22 0.73 -7.87
CA GLU A 147 12.67 0.62 -7.70
C GLU A 147 13.26 1.83 -6.99
N LEU A 148 12.83 3.02 -7.37
CA LEU A 148 13.23 4.27 -6.78
C LEU A 148 12.90 4.32 -5.28
N VAL A 149 11.67 4.02 -4.90
CA VAL A 149 11.22 4.08 -3.50
C VAL A 149 11.84 2.95 -2.68
N GLU A 150 11.93 1.73 -3.21
CA GLU A 150 12.58 0.60 -2.50
C GLU A 150 14.06 0.86 -2.21
N SER A 151 14.74 1.62 -3.07
CA SER A 151 16.15 2.02 -2.87
C SER A 151 16.32 3.12 -1.82
N ASN A 152 15.24 3.81 -1.45
CA ASN A 152 15.25 4.99 -0.57
C ASN A 152 14.21 4.92 0.56
N LEU A 153 13.95 3.73 1.11
CA LEU A 153 12.95 3.55 2.18
C LEU A 153 13.26 4.35 3.45
N ASP A 154 14.53 4.64 3.72
CA ASP A 154 14.97 5.49 4.83
C ASP A 154 14.49 6.94 4.71
N ALA A 155 14.11 7.37 3.51
CA ALA A 155 13.55 8.71 3.27
C ALA A 155 12.06 8.85 3.64
N LEU A 156 11.41 7.78 4.07
CA LEU A 156 9.97 7.70 4.29
C LEU A 156 9.63 7.29 5.72
N SER A 157 8.48 7.73 6.23
CA SER A 157 7.92 7.21 7.47
C SER A 157 7.45 5.76 7.31
N LEU A 158 7.42 4.98 8.40
CA LEU A 158 6.87 3.61 8.38
C LEU A 158 5.42 3.59 7.90
N ALA A 159 4.65 4.63 8.21
CA ALA A 159 3.27 4.78 7.74
C ALA A 159 3.21 4.91 6.20
N ASN A 160 4.06 5.74 5.60
CA ASN A 160 4.12 5.91 4.15
C ASN A 160 4.63 4.64 3.45
N ILE A 161 5.63 3.96 4.03
CA ILE A 161 6.13 2.68 3.52
C ILE A 161 5.04 1.60 3.57
N SER A 162 4.22 1.57 4.62
CA SER A 162 3.13 0.60 4.73
C SER A 162 2.06 0.82 3.65
N ILE A 163 1.72 2.08 3.33
CA ILE A 163 0.83 2.42 2.21
C ILE A 163 1.45 1.99 0.88
N PHE A 164 2.71 2.31 0.66
CA PHE A 164 3.46 1.94 -0.55
C PHE A 164 3.41 0.42 -0.80
N TYR A 165 3.72 -0.39 0.20
CA TYR A 165 3.66 -1.84 0.07
C TYR A 165 2.23 -2.37 -0.11
N CYS A 166 1.22 -1.76 0.52
CA CYS A 166 -0.17 -2.11 0.29
C CYS A 166 -0.55 -1.88 -1.18
N LEU A 167 -0.20 -0.71 -1.75
CA LEU A 167 -0.47 -0.39 -3.16
C LEU A 167 0.23 -1.36 -4.10
N LEU A 168 1.51 -1.68 -3.88
CA LEU A 168 2.23 -2.68 -4.68
C LEU A 168 1.58 -4.07 -4.60
N GLY A 169 1.17 -4.49 -3.41
CA GLY A 169 0.44 -5.75 -3.23
C GLY A 169 -0.84 -5.82 -4.06
N ILE A 170 -1.61 -4.72 -4.09
CA ILE A 170 -2.81 -4.60 -4.93
C ILE A 170 -2.45 -4.66 -6.41
N TYR A 171 -1.40 -3.97 -6.84
CA TYR A 171 -0.94 -3.94 -8.22
C TYR A 171 -0.55 -5.34 -8.73
N TYR A 172 0.32 -6.04 -8.01
CA TYR A 172 0.77 -7.37 -8.41
C TYR A 172 -0.35 -8.42 -8.31
N LYS A 173 -1.28 -8.28 -7.36
CA LYS A 173 -2.47 -9.14 -7.28
C LYS A 173 -3.34 -9.02 -8.53
N ARG A 174 -3.52 -7.81 -9.08
CA ARG A 174 -4.30 -7.60 -10.32
C ARG A 174 -3.63 -8.18 -11.55
N LYS A 175 -2.31 -8.07 -11.64
CA LYS A 175 -1.55 -8.58 -12.80
C LYS A 175 -1.52 -10.10 -12.90
N SER A 176 -1.86 -10.82 -11.83
CA SER A 176 -1.84 -12.31 -11.77
C SER A 176 -0.49 -12.95 -12.13
N VAL A 177 0.55 -12.18 -12.36
CA VAL A 177 1.88 -12.64 -12.81
C VAL A 177 2.64 -13.35 -11.69
N SER A 178 2.42 -12.95 -10.44
CA SER A 178 3.00 -13.62 -9.30
C SER A 178 2.23 -13.33 -8.01
N ILE A 179 1.38 -14.28 -7.65
CA ILE A 179 0.64 -14.29 -6.38
C ILE A 179 1.58 -14.16 -5.19
N PHE A 180 2.76 -14.79 -5.26
CA PHE A 180 3.78 -14.76 -4.22
C PHE A 180 4.35 -13.34 -4.00
N ILE A 181 4.56 -12.57 -5.07
CA ILE A 181 5.03 -11.19 -4.95
C ILE A 181 3.96 -10.32 -4.29
N ALA A 182 2.71 -10.46 -4.70
CA ALA A 182 1.60 -9.74 -4.09
C ALA A 182 1.46 -10.04 -2.58
N GLU A 183 1.55 -11.32 -2.21
CA GLU A 183 1.51 -11.77 -0.82
C GLU A 183 2.65 -11.16 0.01
N ASN A 184 3.88 -11.18 -0.52
CA ASN A 184 5.04 -10.61 0.16
C ASN A 184 4.86 -9.10 0.44
N TYR A 185 4.40 -8.32 -0.54
CA TYR A 185 4.16 -6.89 -0.34
C TYR A 185 3.03 -6.63 0.66
N LEU A 186 1.93 -7.38 0.61
CA LEU A 186 0.84 -7.23 1.57
C LEU A 186 1.27 -7.60 3.00
N ASN A 187 2.07 -8.64 3.17
CA ASN A 187 2.62 -9.00 4.47
C ASN A 187 3.58 -7.94 5.02
N LYS A 188 4.48 -7.39 4.19
CA LYS A 188 5.32 -6.24 4.59
C LYS A 188 4.48 -5.04 5.04
N SER A 189 3.38 -4.76 4.33
CA SER A 189 2.45 -3.71 4.73
C SER A 189 1.83 -3.97 6.11
N LEU A 190 1.41 -5.22 6.39
CA LEU A 190 0.89 -5.61 7.70
C LEU A 190 1.92 -5.44 8.82
N GLU A 191 3.16 -5.87 8.59
CA GLU A 191 4.24 -5.79 9.57
C GLU A 191 4.56 -4.34 9.97
N LEU A 192 4.50 -3.41 9.03
CA LEU A 192 4.85 -2.00 9.25
C LEU A 192 3.67 -1.16 9.76
N SER A 193 2.45 -1.56 9.50
CA SER A 193 1.26 -0.80 9.89
C SER A 193 0.80 -1.11 11.32
N SER A 194 0.13 -0.14 11.94
CA SER A 194 -0.58 -0.36 13.21
C SER A 194 -1.77 -1.29 12.99
N SER A 195 -1.98 -2.27 13.88
CA SER A 195 -3.04 -3.28 13.79
C SER A 195 -4.48 -2.73 13.72
N ASN A 196 -4.66 -1.45 14.04
CA ASN A 196 -5.95 -0.77 13.98
C ASN A 196 -6.04 0.25 12.85
N SER A 197 -5.02 0.35 11.99
CA SER A 197 -4.99 1.30 10.89
C SER A 197 -5.81 0.82 9.69
N LYS A 198 -6.25 1.79 8.85
CA LYS A 198 -6.91 1.50 7.57
C LYS A 198 -6.01 0.69 6.63
N VAL A 199 -4.69 0.93 6.67
CA VAL A 199 -3.71 0.22 5.85
C VAL A 199 -3.64 -1.24 6.24
N TYR A 200 -3.56 -1.53 7.54
CA TYR A 200 -3.57 -2.89 8.07
C TYR A 200 -4.85 -3.64 7.66
N ALA A 201 -6.01 -3.02 7.93
CA ALA A 201 -7.30 -3.61 7.58
C ALA A 201 -7.42 -3.91 6.07
N TYR A 202 -6.99 -2.96 5.24
CA TYR A 202 -7.09 -3.12 3.79
C TYR A 202 -6.12 -4.17 3.25
N SER A 203 -4.92 -4.29 3.82
CA SER A 203 -3.97 -5.36 3.47
C SER A 203 -4.51 -6.75 3.85
N LEU A 204 -5.14 -6.90 5.02
CA LEU A 204 -5.86 -8.14 5.37
C LEU A 204 -6.95 -8.47 4.35
N PHE A 205 -7.77 -7.49 3.98
CA PHE A 205 -8.83 -7.67 2.99
C PHE A 205 -8.27 -8.13 1.63
N GLN A 206 -7.15 -7.56 1.18
CA GLN A 206 -6.51 -7.98 -0.06
C GLN A 206 -5.97 -9.42 0.01
N LEU A 207 -5.44 -9.82 1.17
CA LEU A 207 -4.94 -11.19 1.42
C LEU A 207 -6.08 -12.21 1.48
N ILE A 208 -7.27 -11.87 2.01
CA ILE A 208 -8.44 -12.77 2.00
C ILE A 208 -8.72 -13.25 0.57
N SER A 209 -8.85 -12.30 -0.37
CA SER A 209 -9.14 -12.65 -1.77
C SER A 209 -7.98 -13.38 -2.45
N LEU A 210 -6.73 -13.12 -2.04
CA LEU A 210 -5.55 -13.82 -2.55
C LEU A 210 -5.55 -15.28 -2.09
N TYR A 211 -5.77 -15.52 -0.80
CA TYR A 211 -5.77 -16.87 -0.23
C TYR A 211 -6.95 -17.71 -0.73
N ALA A 212 -8.15 -17.11 -0.88
CA ALA A 212 -9.29 -17.79 -1.48
C ALA A 212 -8.99 -18.25 -2.93
N ARG A 213 -8.37 -17.39 -3.73
CA ARG A 213 -7.98 -17.72 -5.13
C ARG A 213 -6.88 -18.78 -5.24
N THR A 214 -6.08 -18.96 -4.21
CA THR A 214 -4.96 -19.93 -4.16
C THR A 214 -5.29 -21.20 -3.40
N ASN A 215 -6.58 -21.44 -3.17
CA ASN A 215 -7.10 -22.60 -2.42
C ASN A 215 -6.54 -22.74 -0.99
N ARG A 216 -6.05 -21.64 -0.39
CA ARG A 216 -5.63 -21.57 1.01
C ARG A 216 -6.81 -21.12 1.88
N VAL A 217 -7.90 -21.88 1.81
CA VAL A 217 -9.24 -21.51 2.29
C VAL A 217 -9.28 -21.29 3.80
N ALA A 218 -8.65 -22.16 4.58
CA ALA A 218 -8.59 -22.03 6.04
C ALA A 218 -7.88 -20.74 6.47
N LEU A 219 -6.83 -20.35 5.74
CA LEU A 219 -6.12 -19.11 5.98
C LEU A 219 -6.99 -17.90 5.60
N ALA A 220 -7.68 -17.95 4.45
CA ALA A 220 -8.63 -16.91 4.05
C ALA A 220 -9.72 -16.71 5.10
N TYR A 221 -10.29 -17.80 5.63
CA TYR A 221 -11.29 -17.76 6.69
C TYR A 221 -10.77 -17.08 7.96
N SER A 222 -9.59 -17.45 8.44
CA SER A 222 -9.00 -16.83 9.63
C SER A 222 -8.72 -15.31 9.46
N TYR A 223 -8.38 -14.90 8.24
CA TYR A 223 -8.20 -13.49 7.91
C TYR A 223 -9.53 -12.73 7.82
N CYS A 224 -10.62 -13.37 7.37
CA CYS A 224 -11.96 -12.78 7.45
C CYS A 224 -12.33 -12.44 8.89
N GLU A 225 -12.11 -13.34 9.84
CA GLU A 225 -12.39 -13.11 11.25
C GLU A 225 -11.59 -11.95 11.83
N LYS A 226 -10.29 -11.88 11.53
CA LYS A 226 -9.44 -10.76 11.95
C LYS A 226 -9.90 -9.43 11.35
N ALA A 227 -10.19 -9.41 10.05
CA ALA A 227 -10.58 -8.20 9.33
C ALA A 227 -11.93 -7.68 9.78
N ARG A 228 -12.92 -8.56 10.01
CA ARG A 228 -14.29 -8.20 10.39
C ARG A 228 -14.34 -7.21 11.54
N ASN A 229 -13.65 -7.51 12.64
CA ASN A 229 -13.62 -6.68 13.84
C ASN A 229 -13.02 -5.28 13.57
N ILE A 230 -12.01 -5.21 12.70
CA ILE A 230 -11.34 -3.96 12.39
C ILE A 230 -12.19 -3.10 11.45
N PHE A 231 -12.78 -3.69 10.41
CA PHE A 231 -13.64 -2.98 9.46
C PHE A 231 -14.91 -2.45 10.14
N ASN A 232 -15.47 -3.21 11.09
CA ASN A 232 -16.61 -2.75 11.91
C ASN A 232 -16.24 -1.50 12.72
N ARG A 233 -15.10 -1.51 13.44
CA ARG A 233 -14.61 -0.34 14.21
C ARG A 233 -14.29 0.86 13.33
N LEU A 234 -13.87 0.63 12.08
CA LEU A 234 -13.56 1.69 11.12
C LEU A 234 -14.80 2.16 10.32
N ASN A 235 -15.99 1.65 10.64
CA ASN A 235 -17.27 1.99 9.99
C ASN A 235 -17.26 1.80 8.46
N ASN A 236 -16.54 0.80 7.96
CA ASN A 236 -16.54 0.46 6.55
C ASN A 236 -17.46 -0.74 6.28
N TYR A 237 -18.75 -0.51 6.36
CA TYR A 237 -19.78 -1.54 6.25
C TYR A 237 -19.87 -2.18 4.87
N THR A 238 -19.55 -1.44 3.81
CA THR A 238 -19.53 -2.00 2.45
C THR A 238 -18.48 -3.10 2.33
N THR A 239 -17.24 -2.84 2.77
CA THR A 239 -16.19 -3.86 2.74
C THR A 239 -16.45 -4.97 3.75
N LEU A 240 -17.07 -4.67 4.89
CA LEU A 240 -17.49 -5.65 5.89
C LEU A 240 -18.42 -6.70 5.26
N PHE A 241 -19.40 -6.26 4.47
CA PHE A 241 -20.29 -7.16 3.74
C PHE A 241 -19.53 -8.10 2.79
N TYR A 242 -18.53 -7.59 2.07
CA TYR A 242 -17.64 -8.42 1.23
C TYR A 242 -16.87 -9.47 2.03
N ILE A 243 -16.40 -9.09 3.21
CA ILE A 243 -15.67 -10.01 4.10
C ILE A 243 -16.58 -11.13 4.57
N ASP A 244 -17.81 -10.79 5.00
CA ASP A 244 -18.79 -11.76 5.46
C ASP A 244 -19.24 -12.69 4.32
N PHE A 245 -19.45 -12.18 3.11
CA PHE A 245 -19.72 -13.02 1.94
C PHE A 245 -18.51 -13.90 1.56
N SER A 246 -17.29 -13.39 1.65
CA SER A 246 -16.07 -14.17 1.42
C SER A 246 -15.91 -15.28 2.45
N GLN A 247 -16.31 -15.04 3.69
CA GLN A 247 -16.31 -16.04 4.76
C GLN A 247 -17.30 -17.18 4.46
N CYS A 248 -18.49 -16.86 3.92
CA CYS A 248 -19.44 -17.88 3.46
C CYS A 248 -18.85 -18.74 2.35
N ASN A 249 -18.18 -18.14 1.37
CA ASN A 249 -17.52 -18.89 0.30
C ASN A 249 -16.39 -19.78 0.80
N CYS A 250 -15.67 -19.36 1.84
CA CYS A 250 -14.68 -20.21 2.52
C CYS A 250 -15.36 -21.44 3.17
N LEU A 251 -16.50 -21.25 3.86
CA LEU A 251 -17.26 -22.35 4.46
C LEU A 251 -17.72 -23.36 3.41
N ILE A 252 -18.22 -22.88 2.27
CA ILE A 252 -18.61 -23.73 1.12
C ILE A 252 -17.40 -24.55 0.64
N SER A 253 -16.27 -23.89 0.44
CA SER A 253 -15.05 -24.56 -0.04
C SER A 253 -14.46 -25.58 0.97
N MET A 254 -14.81 -25.45 2.25
CA MET A 254 -14.46 -26.41 3.30
C MET A 254 -15.50 -27.53 3.48
N GLY A 255 -16.56 -27.55 2.70
CA GLY A 255 -17.65 -28.54 2.80
C GLY A 255 -18.60 -28.30 3.98
N LEU A 256 -18.57 -27.14 4.61
CA LEU A 256 -19.39 -26.77 5.77
C LEU A 256 -20.69 -26.10 5.31
N TYR A 257 -21.50 -26.86 4.52
CA TYR A 257 -22.64 -26.29 3.78
C TYR A 257 -23.77 -25.77 4.68
N ASP A 258 -24.04 -26.42 5.82
CA ASP A 258 -25.09 -25.97 6.74
C ASP A 258 -24.71 -24.63 7.39
N PHE A 259 -23.46 -24.49 7.82
CA PHE A 259 -22.96 -23.22 8.36
C PHE A 259 -22.95 -22.11 7.30
N ALA A 260 -22.53 -22.44 6.09
CA ALA A 260 -22.55 -21.50 4.97
C ALA A 260 -23.98 -21.04 4.66
N THR A 261 -24.93 -21.98 4.61
CA THR A 261 -26.36 -21.71 4.35
C THR A 261 -26.96 -20.78 5.40
N ALA A 262 -26.72 -21.06 6.70
CA ALA A 262 -27.22 -20.21 7.78
C ALA A 262 -26.68 -18.76 7.65
N LYS A 263 -25.39 -18.62 7.43
CA LYS A 263 -24.74 -17.32 7.30
C LYS A 263 -25.12 -16.55 6.03
N LEU A 264 -25.33 -17.26 4.90
CA LEU A 264 -25.83 -16.64 3.66
C LEU A 264 -27.27 -16.13 3.80
N LYS A 265 -28.13 -16.83 4.55
CA LYS A 265 -29.50 -16.37 4.85
C LYS A 265 -29.49 -15.12 5.74
N GLU A 266 -28.62 -15.08 6.74
CA GLU A 266 -28.39 -13.88 7.55
C GLU A 266 -27.95 -12.70 6.70
N LEU A 267 -26.94 -12.88 5.84
CA LEU A 267 -26.48 -11.83 4.92
C LEU A 267 -27.58 -11.37 3.95
N LEU A 268 -28.46 -12.26 3.50
CA LEU A 268 -29.55 -11.90 2.61
C LEU A 268 -30.59 -11.05 3.33
N SER A 269 -30.84 -11.28 4.64
CA SER A 269 -31.76 -10.46 5.45
C SER A 269 -31.18 -9.06 5.72
N ASP A 270 -29.86 -8.90 5.73
CA ASP A 270 -29.16 -7.64 6.02
C ASP A 270 -28.89 -6.80 4.76
N ILE A 271 -29.36 -7.24 3.59
CA ILE A 271 -29.15 -6.52 2.35
C ILE A 271 -29.91 -5.18 2.37
N ASN A 272 -29.15 -4.14 2.04
CA ASN A 272 -29.65 -2.79 1.82
C ASN A 272 -29.41 -2.33 0.36
N GLN A 273 -29.76 -1.08 0.05
CA GLN A 273 -29.63 -0.54 -1.30
C GLN A 273 -28.18 -0.58 -1.84
N SER A 274 -27.18 -0.41 -0.96
CA SER A 274 -25.76 -0.38 -1.36
C SER A 274 -25.19 -1.76 -1.68
N ASN A 275 -25.86 -2.85 -1.25
CA ASN A 275 -25.37 -4.22 -1.40
C ASN A 275 -26.27 -5.07 -2.29
N LYS A 276 -27.28 -4.48 -2.96
CA LYS A 276 -28.25 -5.21 -3.81
C LYS A 276 -27.60 -6.06 -4.91
N GLU A 277 -26.46 -5.66 -5.41
CA GLU A 277 -25.70 -6.41 -6.43
C GLU A 277 -25.25 -7.80 -5.98
N TYR A 278 -25.29 -8.06 -4.65
CA TYR A 278 -24.92 -9.36 -4.08
C TYR A 278 -26.08 -10.34 -4.01
N VAL A 279 -27.34 -9.90 -4.13
CA VAL A 279 -28.52 -10.78 -4.08
C VAL A 279 -28.37 -11.98 -5.03
N PRO A 280 -28.06 -11.80 -6.32
CA PRO A 280 -27.89 -12.94 -7.23
C PRO A 280 -26.73 -13.86 -6.83
N LYS A 281 -25.62 -13.29 -6.33
CA LYS A 281 -24.44 -14.06 -5.90
C LYS A 281 -24.76 -14.91 -4.66
N ILE A 282 -25.50 -14.35 -3.70
CA ILE A 282 -25.91 -15.07 -2.49
C ILE A 282 -26.87 -16.20 -2.87
N HIS A 283 -27.86 -15.95 -3.73
CA HIS A 283 -28.78 -17.01 -4.20
C HIS A 283 -28.04 -18.11 -4.94
N HIS A 284 -27.05 -17.76 -5.78
CA HIS A 284 -26.20 -18.75 -6.43
C HIS A 284 -25.43 -19.60 -5.42
N SER A 285 -24.82 -18.98 -4.40
CA SER A 285 -24.09 -19.69 -3.35
C SER A 285 -25.03 -20.58 -2.49
N LEU A 286 -26.24 -20.11 -2.20
CA LEU A 286 -27.26 -20.91 -1.51
C LEU A 286 -27.70 -22.13 -2.34
N ALA A 287 -27.97 -21.94 -3.62
CA ALA A 287 -28.33 -23.04 -4.53
C ALA A 287 -27.23 -24.10 -4.59
N TRP A 288 -25.96 -23.64 -4.62
CA TRP A 288 -24.79 -24.52 -4.59
C TRP A 288 -24.66 -25.30 -3.28
N CYS A 289 -24.89 -24.65 -2.12
CA CYS A 289 -24.93 -25.34 -0.81
C CYS A 289 -26.00 -26.44 -0.78
N TYR A 290 -27.20 -26.16 -1.24
CA TYR A 290 -28.28 -27.16 -1.27
C TYR A 290 -27.95 -28.32 -2.19
N LEU A 291 -27.44 -28.07 -3.40
CA LEU A 291 -27.04 -29.10 -4.35
C LEU A 291 -26.00 -30.05 -3.75
N LEU A 292 -24.95 -29.50 -3.15
CA LEU A 292 -23.86 -30.29 -2.58
C LEU A 292 -24.29 -31.05 -1.32
N ASN A 293 -25.14 -30.45 -0.48
CA ASN A 293 -25.69 -31.13 0.71
C ASN A 293 -26.59 -32.30 0.35
N CYS A 294 -27.43 -32.16 -0.71
CA CYS A 294 -28.24 -33.26 -1.21
C CYS A 294 -27.42 -34.41 -1.83
N GLN A 295 -26.30 -34.09 -2.51
CA GLN A 295 -25.42 -35.13 -3.07
C GLN A 295 -24.73 -35.96 -1.99
N LEU A 296 -24.40 -35.37 -0.83
CA LEU A 296 -23.81 -36.09 0.31
C LEU A 296 -24.82 -37.07 0.97
N ILE A 297 -26.12 -36.76 0.92
CA ILE A 297 -27.19 -37.63 1.46
C ILE A 297 -27.44 -38.85 0.57
N VAL A 298 -27.17 -38.77 -0.73
CA VAL A 298 -27.40 -39.87 -1.69
C VAL A 298 -26.25 -40.88 -1.73
N VAL A 299 -25.09 -40.56 -1.18
CA VAL A 299 -23.86 -41.40 -1.17
C VAL A 299 -23.70 -42.16 0.15
N ILE A 300 -24.53 -41.92 1.15
CA ILE A 300 -24.62 -42.65 2.42
C ILE A 300 -25.79 -43.64 2.35
#